data_9ae0aac438450d9fbb528c79ddfe14ca
#
_entry.id   9ae0aac438450d9fbb528c79ddfe14ca
#
_cell.length_a   1.000
_cell.length_b   1.000
_cell.length_c   1.000
_cell.angle_alpha   90.00
_cell.angle_beta   90.00
_cell.angle_gamma   90.00
#
_symmetry.space_group_name_H-M   'P 1'
#
loop_
_entity.id
_entity.type
_entity.pdbx_description
1 polymer ?
#
loop_
_entity_poly.entity_id
_entity_poly.type
_entity_poly.pdbx_seq_one_letter_code
_entity_poly.pdbx_strand_id
1 'polypeptide(L)'
;AMSASELADRLDASSQGSALIRSKLEVRSLEGAKRVLQLQIKQRRTKTTTDLAYQVLWPDEHKGEAVILHQAQGAATGLIIVPQKPVRAIKASEMNEGLFDSDLSYQDAVENFFAWKKQALIGSETINGVSCQILESKPDSSSASIYAKVRSWIDPQRFVPMRIEKYSSSGELVRRIDVTRVARDEKHNPIPASLTVHGPRKNSVTEFNGARIDQDVSFTDADFTPAQTL
;
A
#
# COMPACT_ATOMS: atom_id res chain seq x y z
N ALA A 1 5.74 -28.26 -4.39
CA ALA A 1 6.12 -26.86 -4.34
C ALA A 1 4.97 -26.02 -4.90
N MET A 2 4.66 -24.88 -4.27
CA MET A 2 3.60 -23.96 -4.70
C MET A 2 4.01 -23.26 -5.99
N SER A 3 3.10 -23.13 -6.95
CA SER A 3 3.34 -22.39 -8.18
C SER A 3 3.29 -20.87 -7.93
N ALA A 4 3.77 -20.08 -8.89
CA ALA A 4 3.72 -18.61 -8.79
C ALA A 4 2.28 -18.10 -8.66
N SER A 5 1.35 -18.66 -9.45
CA SER A 5 -0.07 -18.29 -9.38
C SER A 5 -0.70 -18.66 -8.04
N GLU A 6 -0.42 -19.83 -7.52
CA GLU A 6 -0.92 -20.26 -6.20
C GLU A 6 -0.38 -19.37 -5.08
N LEU A 7 0.89 -19.00 -5.14
CA LEU A 7 1.48 -18.07 -4.17
C LEU A 7 0.83 -16.68 -4.25
N ALA A 8 0.66 -16.15 -5.45
CA ALA A 8 0.01 -14.86 -5.66
C ALA A 8 -1.46 -14.88 -5.18
N ASP A 9 -2.22 -15.93 -5.49
CA ASP A 9 -3.60 -16.08 -5.04
C ASP A 9 -3.69 -16.14 -3.51
N ARG A 10 -2.76 -16.81 -2.86
CA ARG A 10 -2.71 -16.89 -1.40
C ARG A 10 -2.39 -15.54 -0.76
N LEU A 11 -1.46 -14.78 -1.32
CA LEU A 11 -1.12 -13.43 -0.86
C LEU A 11 -2.30 -12.47 -1.06
N ASP A 12 -2.97 -12.55 -2.21
CA ASP A 12 -4.18 -11.78 -2.50
C ASP A 12 -5.30 -12.11 -1.50
N ALA A 13 -5.59 -13.39 -1.30
CA ALA A 13 -6.62 -13.82 -0.36
C ALA A 13 -6.34 -13.34 1.08
N SER A 14 -5.09 -13.34 1.51
CA SER A 14 -4.71 -12.88 2.86
C SER A 14 -4.89 -11.37 3.05
N SER A 15 -4.91 -10.59 1.97
CA SER A 15 -5.12 -9.14 2.02
C SER A 15 -6.60 -8.74 1.95
N GLN A 16 -7.51 -9.68 1.68
CA GLN A 16 -8.95 -9.42 1.58
C GLN A 16 -9.58 -9.20 2.95
N GLY A 17 -10.72 -8.53 2.96
CA GLY A 17 -11.49 -8.22 4.15
C GLY A 17 -11.53 -6.73 4.46
N SER A 18 -12.03 -6.42 5.64
CA SER A 18 -12.18 -5.04 6.11
C SER A 18 -11.40 -4.84 7.41
N ALA A 19 -10.72 -3.71 7.49
CA ALA A 19 -9.93 -3.35 8.66
C ALA A 19 -10.00 -1.85 8.95
N LEU A 20 -9.98 -1.50 10.23
CA LEU A 20 -9.77 -0.15 10.73
C LEU A 20 -8.36 -0.09 11.33
N ILE A 21 -7.51 0.76 10.77
CA ILE A 21 -6.09 0.80 11.10
C ILE A 21 -5.73 2.17 11.67
N ARG A 22 -4.96 2.18 12.73
CA ARG A 22 -4.25 3.35 13.23
C ARG A 22 -2.77 3.21 12.89
N SER A 23 -2.21 4.22 12.27
CA SER A 23 -0.83 4.20 11.80
C SER A 23 -0.17 5.57 11.96
N LYS A 24 1.13 5.55 12.17
CA LYS A 24 1.98 6.75 12.14
C LYS A 24 2.73 6.75 10.80
N LEU A 25 2.59 7.85 10.08
CA LEU A 25 3.34 8.14 8.86
C LEU A 25 4.44 9.15 9.19
N GLU A 26 5.68 8.83 8.87
CA GLU A 26 6.82 9.70 9.08
C GLU A 26 7.58 9.87 7.76
N VAL A 27 7.78 11.10 7.34
CA VAL A 27 8.60 11.45 6.18
C VAL A 27 9.82 12.20 6.67
N ARG A 28 11.01 11.65 6.41
CA ARG A 28 12.29 12.27 6.75
C ARG A 28 13.02 12.68 5.47
N SER A 29 13.52 13.91 5.43
CA SER A 29 14.46 14.32 4.42
C SER A 29 15.89 13.91 4.81
N LEU A 30 16.79 13.80 3.82
CA LEU A 30 18.21 13.56 4.08
C LEU A 30 18.88 14.75 4.81
N GLU A 31 18.26 15.92 4.77
CA GLU A 31 18.72 17.12 5.47
C GLU A 31 18.29 17.16 6.95
N GLY A 32 17.54 16.14 7.41
CA GLY A 32 17.12 15.99 8.80
C GLY A 32 15.72 16.55 9.11
N ALA A 33 15.04 17.19 8.17
CA ALA A 33 13.65 17.62 8.36
C ALA A 33 12.73 16.40 8.50
N LYS A 34 11.80 16.45 9.44
CA LYS A 34 10.91 15.36 9.78
C LYS A 34 9.46 15.84 9.86
N ARG A 35 8.56 15.11 9.21
CA ARG A 35 7.12 15.36 9.26
C ARG A 35 6.41 14.08 9.71
N VAL A 36 5.53 14.22 10.69
CA VAL A 36 4.81 13.09 11.29
C VAL A 36 3.31 13.35 11.19
N LEU A 37 2.56 12.36 10.70
CA LEU A 37 1.11 12.34 10.72
C LEU A 37 0.63 11.08 11.45
N GLN A 38 -0.40 11.22 12.27
CA GLN A 38 -1.16 10.09 12.78
C GLN A 38 -2.40 9.92 11.92
N LEU A 39 -2.59 8.71 11.41
CA LEU A 39 -3.62 8.37 10.44
C LEU A 39 -4.62 7.38 11.01
N GLN A 40 -5.87 7.54 10.63
CA GLN A 40 -6.87 6.49 10.65
C GLN A 40 -7.12 6.03 9.23
N ILE A 41 -7.10 4.72 9.02
CA ILE A 41 -7.27 4.11 7.70
C ILE A 41 -8.44 3.15 7.76
N LYS A 42 -9.44 3.36 6.91
CA LYS A 42 -10.49 2.40 6.62
C LYS A 42 -10.08 1.64 5.36
N GLN A 43 -10.06 0.33 5.42
CA GLN A 43 -9.68 -0.52 4.31
C GLN A 43 -10.72 -1.60 4.09
N ARG A 44 -11.16 -1.75 2.85
CA ARG A 44 -12.06 -2.82 2.42
C ARG A 44 -11.56 -3.38 1.11
N ARG A 45 -11.16 -4.66 1.12
CA ARG A 45 -10.64 -5.34 -0.06
C ARG A 45 -11.44 -6.59 -0.36
N THR A 46 -11.83 -6.73 -1.61
CA THR A 46 -12.36 -7.96 -2.19
C THR A 46 -11.39 -8.46 -3.26
N LYS A 47 -11.70 -9.58 -3.90
CA LYS A 47 -10.89 -10.09 -5.01
C LYS A 47 -10.77 -9.09 -6.18
N THR A 48 -11.77 -8.24 -6.38
CA THR A 48 -11.88 -7.38 -7.57
C THR A 48 -11.84 -5.88 -7.24
N THR A 49 -11.99 -5.51 -5.98
CA THR A 49 -12.09 -4.10 -5.57
C THR A 49 -11.22 -3.79 -4.36
N THR A 50 -10.75 -2.56 -4.29
CA THR A 50 -10.09 -1.97 -3.12
C THR A 50 -10.69 -0.62 -2.83
N ASP A 51 -11.12 -0.41 -1.58
CA ASP A 51 -11.56 0.89 -1.06
C ASP A 51 -10.66 1.27 0.12
N LEU A 52 -10.13 2.47 0.10
CA LEU A 52 -9.29 3.03 1.15
C LEU A 52 -9.76 4.44 1.50
N ALA A 53 -9.82 4.74 2.79
CA ALA A 53 -10.02 6.10 3.28
C ALA A 53 -8.98 6.40 4.35
N TYR A 54 -8.06 7.28 4.01
CA TYR A 54 -7.02 7.79 4.92
C TYR A 54 -7.45 9.13 5.49
N GLN A 55 -7.42 9.25 6.81
CA GLN A 55 -7.77 10.50 7.50
C GLN A 55 -6.67 10.88 8.48
N VAL A 56 -6.25 12.13 8.43
CA VAL A 56 -5.27 12.69 9.38
C VAL A 56 -5.98 13.01 10.69
N LEU A 57 -5.46 12.44 11.79
CA LEU A 57 -5.95 12.68 13.14
C LEU A 57 -5.09 13.71 13.89
N TRP A 58 -3.82 13.79 13.55
CA TRP A 58 -2.83 14.66 14.19
C TRP A 58 -1.68 14.92 13.20
N PRO A 59 -1.03 16.09 13.19
CA PRO A 59 -1.22 17.24 14.11
C PRO A 59 -2.49 18.05 13.79
N ASP A 60 -2.87 18.94 14.70
CA ASP A 60 -4.12 19.74 14.58
C ASP A 60 -4.18 20.58 13.30
N GLU A 61 -3.04 21.08 12.83
CA GLU A 61 -2.93 21.87 11.60
C GLU A 61 -3.32 21.09 10.33
N HIS A 62 -3.24 19.75 10.37
CA HIS A 62 -3.60 18.85 9.26
C HIS A 62 -4.81 17.98 9.57
N LYS A 63 -5.39 18.11 10.77
CA LYS A 63 -6.51 17.29 11.20
C LYS A 63 -7.70 17.44 10.26
N GLY A 64 -8.27 16.29 9.83
CA GLY A 64 -9.39 16.25 8.90
C GLY A 64 -8.99 16.20 7.43
N GLU A 65 -7.71 16.43 7.08
CA GLU A 65 -7.25 16.12 5.74
C GLU A 65 -7.42 14.63 5.49
N ALA A 66 -7.88 14.28 4.29
CA ALA A 66 -8.17 12.90 3.94
C ALA A 66 -7.91 12.61 2.47
N VAL A 67 -7.70 11.34 2.19
CA VAL A 67 -7.60 10.80 0.83
C VAL A 67 -8.47 9.56 0.76
N ILE A 68 -9.33 9.51 -0.25
CA ILE A 68 -10.18 8.36 -0.55
C ILE A 68 -9.72 7.76 -1.87
N LEU A 69 -9.43 6.48 -1.87
CA LEU A 69 -8.97 5.75 -3.07
C LEU A 69 -9.90 4.58 -3.34
N HIS A 70 -10.17 4.35 -4.61
CA HIS A 70 -10.97 3.23 -5.08
C HIS A 70 -10.32 2.61 -6.31
N GLN A 71 -10.26 1.28 -6.36
CA GLN A 71 -9.84 0.54 -7.54
C GLN A 71 -10.82 -0.58 -7.84
N ALA A 72 -11.28 -0.63 -9.09
CA ALA A 72 -12.10 -1.70 -9.63
C ALA A 72 -11.76 -1.87 -11.12
N GLN A 73 -11.77 -3.12 -11.61
CA GLN A 73 -11.59 -3.45 -13.03
C GLN A 73 -10.33 -2.81 -13.65
N GLY A 74 -9.24 -2.75 -12.89
CA GLY A 74 -7.97 -2.19 -13.35
C GLY A 74 -7.89 -0.67 -13.37
N ALA A 75 -8.94 0.05 -12.99
CA ALA A 75 -8.97 1.50 -12.92
C ALA A 75 -8.95 1.99 -11.47
N ALA A 76 -8.09 2.94 -11.18
CA ALA A 76 -7.99 3.58 -9.87
C ALA A 76 -8.50 5.02 -9.94
N THR A 77 -9.28 5.44 -8.93
CA THR A 77 -9.78 6.80 -8.76
C THR A 77 -9.50 7.27 -7.35
N GLY A 78 -9.50 8.56 -7.13
CA GLY A 78 -9.27 9.11 -5.80
C GLY A 78 -9.82 10.51 -5.61
N LEU A 79 -10.02 10.87 -4.35
CA LEU A 79 -10.45 12.18 -3.90
C LEU A 79 -9.50 12.70 -2.83
N ILE A 80 -9.18 13.97 -2.88
CA ILE A 80 -8.42 14.67 -1.85
C ILE A 80 -9.36 15.62 -1.12
N ILE A 81 -9.37 15.54 0.20
CA ILE A 81 -10.20 16.35 1.07
C ILE A 81 -9.28 17.20 1.95
N VAL A 82 -9.46 18.51 1.88
CA VAL A 82 -8.83 19.46 2.79
C VAL A 82 -9.96 20.23 3.45
N PRO A 83 -10.00 20.34 4.80
CA PRO A 83 -11.08 21.03 5.51
C PRO A 83 -11.29 22.43 4.97
N GLN A 84 -12.56 22.81 4.79
CA GLN A 84 -13.00 24.14 4.30
C GLN A 84 -12.62 24.43 2.84
N LYS A 85 -12.16 23.42 2.09
CA LYS A 85 -11.91 23.52 0.65
C LYS A 85 -12.79 22.55 -0.12
N PRO A 86 -13.11 22.84 -1.40
CA PRO A 86 -13.82 21.90 -2.25
C PRO A 86 -13.05 20.57 -2.36
N VAL A 87 -13.79 19.46 -2.40
CA VAL A 87 -13.22 18.14 -2.65
C VAL A 87 -12.63 18.12 -4.06
N ARG A 88 -11.41 17.61 -4.19
CA ARG A 88 -10.69 17.54 -5.46
C ARG A 88 -10.49 16.09 -5.91
N ALA A 89 -10.85 15.80 -7.14
CA ALA A 89 -10.54 14.50 -7.74
C ALA A 89 -9.05 14.42 -8.08
N ILE A 90 -8.46 13.24 -7.83
CA ILE A 90 -7.08 12.94 -8.25
C ILE A 90 -7.14 12.60 -9.75
N LYS A 91 -6.36 13.31 -10.55
CA LYS A 91 -6.25 13.03 -11.98
C LYS A 91 -5.45 11.75 -12.22
N ALA A 92 -5.71 11.05 -13.32
CA ALA A 92 -4.94 9.87 -13.68
C ALA A 92 -3.43 10.15 -13.75
N SER A 93 -3.03 11.33 -14.24
CA SER A 93 -1.64 11.78 -14.29
C SER A 93 -1.02 12.05 -12.91
N GLU A 94 -1.83 12.18 -11.86
CA GLU A 94 -1.40 12.46 -10.49
C GLU A 94 -1.28 11.19 -9.63
N MET A 95 -1.68 10.03 -10.13
CA MET A 95 -1.69 8.78 -9.35
C MET A 95 -0.29 8.34 -8.90
N ASN A 96 0.76 8.85 -9.53
CA ASN A 96 2.15 8.62 -9.12
C ASN A 96 2.64 9.62 -8.05
N GLU A 97 1.84 10.60 -7.68
CA GLU A 97 2.18 11.53 -6.62
C GLU A 97 2.05 10.87 -5.24
N GLY A 98 2.77 11.41 -4.27
CA GLY A 98 2.85 10.85 -2.92
C GLY A 98 1.58 11.05 -2.10
N LEU A 99 1.13 9.99 -1.46
CA LEU A 99 0.08 10.03 -0.44
C LEU A 99 0.55 10.90 0.73
N PHE A 100 -0.13 12.00 0.99
CA PHE A 100 0.28 13.02 1.97
C PHE A 100 1.74 13.48 1.77
N ASP A 101 2.13 13.67 0.52
CA ASP A 101 3.50 14.06 0.13
C ASP A 101 4.59 13.12 0.64
N SER A 102 4.27 11.84 0.82
CA SER A 102 5.20 10.78 1.18
C SER A 102 5.86 10.15 -0.04
N ASP A 103 6.74 9.17 0.20
CA ASP A 103 7.38 8.38 -0.85
C ASP A 103 6.49 7.23 -1.36
N LEU A 104 5.33 6.99 -0.73
CA LEU A 104 4.32 6.05 -1.20
C LEU A 104 3.31 6.78 -2.09
N SER A 105 3.15 6.35 -3.34
CA SER A 105 2.18 6.97 -4.24
C SER A 105 0.74 6.54 -3.97
N TYR A 106 -0.22 7.30 -4.50
CA TYR A 106 -1.63 6.89 -4.48
C TYR A 106 -1.82 5.53 -5.16
N GLN A 107 -1.13 5.32 -6.28
CA GLN A 107 -1.16 4.05 -7.00
C GLN A 107 -0.64 2.89 -6.13
N ASP A 108 0.48 3.10 -5.42
CA ASP A 108 1.04 2.09 -4.53
C ASP A 108 0.06 1.68 -3.43
N ALA A 109 -0.68 2.64 -2.89
CA ALA A 109 -1.62 2.39 -1.81
C ALA A 109 -2.80 1.51 -2.24
N VAL A 110 -3.29 1.68 -3.45
CA VAL A 110 -4.54 1.08 -3.92
C VAL A 110 -4.31 -0.16 -4.81
N GLU A 111 -3.15 -0.28 -5.47
CA GLU A 111 -2.87 -1.32 -6.44
C GLU A 111 -2.71 -2.70 -5.79
N ASN A 112 -3.37 -3.70 -6.36
CA ASN A 112 -3.24 -5.09 -5.96
C ASN A 112 -2.55 -5.89 -7.07
N PHE A 113 -1.22 -5.88 -7.10
CA PHE A 113 -0.43 -6.56 -8.14
C PHE A 113 -0.40 -8.08 -7.97
N PHE A 114 -0.74 -8.62 -6.81
CA PHE A 114 -0.89 -10.07 -6.64
C PHE A 114 -2.12 -10.63 -7.37
N ALA A 115 -3.08 -9.78 -7.71
CA ALA A 115 -4.24 -10.17 -8.52
C ALA A 115 -3.96 -10.17 -10.03
N TRP A 116 -2.80 -9.67 -10.47
CA TRP A 116 -2.44 -9.71 -11.90
C TRP A 116 -2.27 -11.14 -12.38
N LYS A 117 -2.57 -11.38 -13.65
CA LYS A 117 -2.54 -12.73 -14.24
C LYS A 117 -1.13 -13.25 -14.48
N LYS A 118 -0.16 -12.36 -14.75
CA LYS A 118 1.22 -12.73 -15.06
C LYS A 118 2.05 -12.77 -13.79
N GLN A 119 2.25 -13.97 -13.26
CA GLN A 119 3.04 -14.24 -12.06
C GLN A 119 4.14 -15.26 -12.38
N ALA A 120 5.36 -15.02 -11.92
CA ALA A 120 6.48 -15.94 -12.09
C ALA A 120 7.37 -15.99 -10.85
N LEU A 121 7.82 -17.17 -10.47
CA LEU A 121 8.89 -17.33 -9.48
C LEU A 121 10.22 -17.24 -10.21
N ILE A 122 11.06 -16.27 -9.85
CA ILE A 122 12.29 -15.98 -10.58
C ILE A 122 13.57 -16.31 -9.80
N GLY A 123 13.43 -16.72 -8.55
CA GLY A 123 14.59 -17.09 -7.72
C GLY A 123 14.29 -17.05 -6.24
N SER A 124 15.35 -17.06 -5.46
CA SER A 124 15.30 -16.92 -4.00
C SER A 124 16.47 -16.10 -3.51
N GLU A 125 16.28 -15.41 -2.40
CA GLU A 125 17.28 -14.58 -1.75
C GLU A 125 16.99 -14.46 -0.26
N THR A 126 18.04 -14.32 0.54
CA THR A 126 17.90 -14.10 1.98
C THR A 126 17.81 -12.61 2.27
N ILE A 127 16.72 -12.19 2.91
CA ILE A 127 16.49 -10.81 3.36
C ILE A 127 16.43 -10.81 4.88
N ASN A 128 17.33 -10.09 5.54
CA ASN A 128 17.39 -9.98 7.00
C ASN A 128 17.33 -11.35 7.72
N GLY A 129 18.05 -12.34 7.19
CA GLY A 129 18.07 -13.69 7.75
C GLY A 129 16.88 -14.58 7.38
N VAL A 130 15.95 -14.09 6.59
CA VAL A 130 14.80 -14.85 6.10
C VAL A 130 15.05 -15.28 4.66
N SER A 131 14.97 -16.58 4.41
CA SER A 131 15.05 -17.13 3.04
C SER A 131 13.72 -16.87 2.33
N CYS A 132 13.74 -15.98 1.35
CA CYS A 132 12.56 -15.55 0.61
C CYS A 132 12.53 -16.13 -0.80
N GLN A 133 11.33 -16.39 -1.31
CA GLN A 133 11.10 -16.62 -2.73
C GLN A 133 10.82 -15.27 -3.42
N ILE A 134 11.32 -15.09 -4.64
CA ILE A 134 11.11 -13.87 -5.42
C ILE A 134 9.98 -14.13 -6.41
N LEU A 135 8.86 -13.44 -6.20
CA LEU A 135 7.69 -13.46 -7.07
C LEU A 135 7.70 -12.22 -7.95
N GLU A 136 7.70 -12.40 -9.27
CA GLU A 136 7.58 -11.31 -10.23
C GLU A 136 6.15 -11.23 -10.75
N SER A 137 5.54 -10.05 -10.62
CA SER A 137 4.19 -9.74 -11.07
C SER A 137 4.26 -8.71 -12.20
N LYS A 138 3.57 -8.99 -13.32
CA LYS A 138 3.48 -8.08 -14.46
C LYS A 138 2.03 -7.76 -14.79
N PRO A 139 1.68 -6.49 -15.03
CA PRO A 139 0.35 -6.14 -15.50
C PRO A 139 0.15 -6.61 -16.93
N ASP A 140 -1.09 -6.88 -17.29
CA ASP A 140 -1.51 -7.12 -18.67
C ASP A 140 -2.40 -5.98 -19.17
N SER A 141 -2.99 -6.14 -20.36
CA SER A 141 -3.86 -5.12 -20.97
C SER A 141 -5.11 -4.81 -20.15
N SER A 142 -5.51 -5.71 -19.23
CA SER A 142 -6.67 -5.50 -18.33
C SER A 142 -6.30 -4.79 -17.03
N SER A 143 -5.00 -4.56 -16.76
CA SER A 143 -4.48 -4.00 -15.52
C SER A 143 -3.58 -2.82 -15.84
N ALA A 144 -4.17 -1.61 -15.89
CA ALA A 144 -3.39 -0.41 -16.12
C ALA A 144 -2.53 -0.10 -14.87
N SER A 145 -1.22 -0.06 -15.04
CA SER A 145 -0.27 0.31 -13.99
C SER A 145 0.80 1.23 -14.54
N ILE A 146 1.30 2.10 -13.68
CA ILE A 146 2.49 2.92 -13.96
C ILE A 146 3.78 2.09 -13.92
N TYR A 147 3.71 0.88 -13.38
CA TYR A 147 4.86 -0.02 -13.28
C TYR A 147 4.80 -1.11 -14.36
N ALA A 148 5.97 -1.44 -14.91
CA ALA A 148 6.09 -2.54 -15.87
C ALA A 148 6.18 -3.90 -15.19
N LYS A 149 6.72 -3.94 -13.97
CA LYS A 149 6.79 -5.13 -13.14
C LYS A 149 6.99 -4.78 -11.69
N VAL A 150 6.58 -5.72 -10.83
CA VAL A 150 6.79 -5.68 -9.39
C VAL A 150 7.45 -6.98 -8.96
N ARG A 151 8.50 -6.91 -8.16
CA ARG A 151 9.15 -8.06 -7.54
C ARG A 151 8.91 -8.04 -6.06
N SER A 152 8.49 -9.17 -5.51
CA SER A 152 8.20 -9.34 -4.09
C SER A 152 9.04 -10.48 -3.52
N TRP A 153 9.78 -10.19 -2.45
CA TRP A 153 10.53 -11.18 -1.68
C TRP A 153 9.62 -11.73 -0.59
N ILE A 154 9.13 -12.93 -0.79
CA ILE A 154 8.10 -13.54 0.05
C ILE A 154 8.73 -14.51 1.03
N ASP A 155 8.46 -14.32 2.33
CA ASP A 155 8.72 -15.34 3.34
C ASP A 155 7.75 -16.50 3.11
N PRO A 156 8.23 -17.69 2.70
CA PRO A 156 7.36 -18.79 2.33
C PRO A 156 6.69 -19.48 3.51
N GLN A 157 7.11 -19.20 4.74
CA GLN A 157 6.53 -19.78 5.95
C GLN A 157 5.41 -18.89 6.50
N ARG A 158 5.62 -17.57 6.52
CA ARG A 158 4.66 -16.60 7.06
C ARG A 158 3.77 -15.97 6.00
N PHE A 159 4.10 -16.14 4.72
CA PHE A 159 3.42 -15.49 3.58
C PHE A 159 3.39 -13.96 3.72
N VAL A 160 4.49 -13.40 4.16
CA VAL A 160 4.69 -11.96 4.28
C VAL A 160 5.68 -11.49 3.22
N PRO A 161 5.34 -10.49 2.42
CA PRO A 161 6.30 -9.84 1.53
C PRO A 161 7.26 -8.99 2.38
N MET A 162 8.51 -9.44 2.48
CA MET A 162 9.55 -8.76 3.27
C MET A 162 10.14 -7.57 2.54
N ARG A 163 10.13 -7.62 1.20
CA ARG A 163 10.57 -6.53 0.31
C ARG A 163 9.73 -6.52 -0.95
N ILE A 164 9.44 -5.32 -1.44
CA ILE A 164 8.77 -5.11 -2.72
C ILE A 164 9.60 -4.09 -3.50
N GLU A 165 9.90 -4.40 -4.76
CA GLU A 165 10.56 -3.50 -5.69
C GLU A 165 9.70 -3.31 -6.93
N LYS A 166 9.51 -2.06 -7.35
CA LYS A 166 8.67 -1.69 -8.49
C LYS A 166 9.51 -0.99 -9.55
N TYR A 167 9.35 -1.43 -10.78
CA TYR A 167 10.19 -1.03 -11.92
C TYR A 167 9.37 -0.36 -13.00
N SER A 168 9.95 0.68 -13.61
CA SER A 168 9.40 1.36 -14.78
C SER A 168 9.56 0.51 -16.04
N SER A 169 8.94 0.96 -17.13
CA SER A 169 9.08 0.33 -18.45
C SER A 169 10.52 0.36 -19.00
N SER A 170 11.33 1.30 -18.54
CA SER A 170 12.76 1.36 -18.87
C SER A 170 13.64 0.39 -18.04
N GLY A 171 13.04 -0.33 -17.08
CA GLY A 171 13.76 -1.24 -16.19
C GLY A 171 14.37 -0.57 -14.97
N GLU A 172 14.11 0.71 -14.76
CA GLU A 172 14.61 1.46 -13.60
C GLU A 172 13.81 1.11 -12.35
N LEU A 173 14.53 0.91 -11.23
CA LEU A 173 13.92 0.76 -9.91
C LEU A 173 13.35 2.11 -9.46
N VAL A 174 12.02 2.19 -9.40
CA VAL A 174 11.30 3.43 -9.04
C VAL A 174 10.95 3.47 -7.56
N ARG A 175 10.61 2.33 -6.97
CA ARG A 175 10.14 2.27 -5.60
C ARG A 175 10.57 0.98 -4.93
N ARG A 176 10.98 1.10 -3.67
CA ARG A 176 11.30 -0.04 -2.82
C ARG A 176 10.59 0.10 -1.48
N ILE A 177 9.94 -0.97 -1.05
CA ILE A 177 9.28 -1.07 0.24
C ILE A 177 9.92 -2.22 1.00
N ASP A 178 10.41 -1.95 2.21
CA ASP A 178 10.94 -2.96 3.10
C ASP A 178 10.03 -3.09 4.32
N VAL A 179 9.67 -4.32 4.68
CA VAL A 179 8.99 -4.61 5.94
C VAL A 179 10.05 -4.68 7.04
N THR A 180 9.98 -3.76 7.98
CA THR A 180 10.95 -3.66 9.08
C THR A 180 10.46 -4.32 10.36
N ARG A 181 9.15 -4.55 10.47
CA ARG A 181 8.54 -5.27 11.61
C ARG A 181 7.34 -6.07 11.14
N VAL A 182 7.32 -7.35 11.55
CA VAL A 182 6.17 -8.25 11.37
C VAL A 182 5.52 -8.42 12.75
N ALA A 183 4.22 -8.20 12.83
CA ALA A 183 3.41 -8.42 14.01
C ALA A 183 2.42 -9.57 13.77
N ARG A 184 1.62 -9.90 14.76
CA ARG A 184 0.51 -10.84 14.62
C ARG A 184 -0.80 -10.11 14.86
N ASP A 185 -1.80 -10.42 14.04
CA ASP A 185 -3.15 -9.92 14.23
C ASP A 185 -3.88 -10.66 15.37
N GLU A 186 -5.14 -10.31 15.60
CA GLU A 186 -5.97 -10.94 16.63
C GLU A 186 -6.19 -12.44 16.41
N LYS A 187 -6.05 -12.90 15.16
CA LYS A 187 -6.14 -14.31 14.76
C LYS A 187 -4.78 -15.00 14.73
N HIS A 188 -3.72 -14.34 15.26
CA HIS A 188 -2.33 -14.79 15.24
C HIS A 188 -1.69 -14.91 13.86
N ASN A 189 -2.28 -14.34 12.81
CA ASN A 189 -1.69 -14.31 11.48
C ASN A 189 -0.56 -13.27 11.41
N PRO A 190 0.59 -13.60 10.81
CA PRO A 190 1.66 -12.63 10.58
C PRO A 190 1.20 -11.53 9.61
N ILE A 191 1.46 -10.28 9.99
CA ILE A 191 1.14 -9.11 9.16
C ILE A 191 2.31 -8.12 9.14
N PRO A 192 2.54 -7.42 8.03
CA PRO A 192 3.48 -6.31 8.00
C PRO A 192 2.97 -5.20 8.93
N ALA A 193 3.76 -4.85 9.95
CA ALA A 193 3.36 -3.83 10.92
C ALA A 193 4.13 -2.52 10.76
N SER A 194 5.36 -2.58 10.26
CA SER A 194 6.16 -1.39 9.96
C SER A 194 6.83 -1.54 8.61
N LEU A 195 6.79 -0.46 7.84
CA LEU A 195 7.33 -0.39 6.48
C LEU A 195 8.25 0.81 6.35
N THR A 196 9.30 0.66 5.54
CA THR A 196 10.13 1.77 5.05
C THR A 196 9.97 1.86 3.54
N VAL A 197 9.67 3.04 3.02
CA VAL A 197 9.43 3.29 1.60
C VAL A 197 10.47 4.25 1.05
N HIS A 198 11.15 3.80 -0.01
CA HIS A 198 12.03 4.62 -0.84
C HIS A 198 11.36 4.84 -2.19
N GLY A 199 11.16 6.10 -2.57
CA GLY A 199 10.55 6.49 -3.82
C GLY A 199 11.56 7.03 -4.83
N PRO A 200 11.07 7.61 -5.94
CA PRO A 200 11.94 8.20 -6.94
C PRO A 200 12.69 9.44 -6.44
N ARG A 201 12.14 10.13 -5.43
CA ARG A 201 12.85 11.22 -4.74
C ARG A 201 13.91 10.61 -3.84
N LYS A 202 15.19 10.79 -4.19
CA LYS A 202 16.31 10.21 -3.43
C LYS A 202 16.68 11.02 -2.18
N ASN A 203 15.96 12.09 -1.89
CA ASN A 203 16.23 13.00 -0.76
C ASN A 203 15.29 12.81 0.43
N SER A 204 14.45 11.78 0.40
CA SER A 204 13.54 11.46 1.50
C SER A 204 13.32 9.97 1.66
N VAL A 205 12.85 9.58 2.83
CA VAL A 205 12.40 8.23 3.15
C VAL A 205 11.13 8.31 3.99
N THR A 206 10.19 7.39 3.75
CA THR A 206 8.93 7.31 4.47
C THR A 206 8.89 6.06 5.32
N GLU A 207 8.42 6.19 6.56
CA GLU A 207 8.12 5.07 7.45
C GLU A 207 6.64 5.04 7.79
N PHE A 208 6.03 3.87 7.68
CA PHE A 208 4.71 3.58 8.22
C PHE A 208 4.88 2.66 9.42
N ASN A 209 4.29 3.05 10.56
CA ASN A 209 4.28 2.24 11.78
C ASN A 209 2.84 2.02 12.20
N GLY A 210 2.35 0.78 12.07
CA GLY A 210 1.02 0.38 12.52
C GLY A 210 0.99 0.33 14.04
N ALA A 211 0.00 1.00 14.63
CA ALA A 211 -0.20 1.02 16.07
C ALA A 211 -1.35 0.11 16.51
N ARG A 212 -2.40 0.01 15.69
CA ARG A 212 -3.59 -0.78 15.97
C ARG A 212 -4.27 -1.21 14.69
N ILE A 213 -4.76 -2.46 14.66
CA ILE A 213 -5.56 -3.01 13.57
C ILE A 213 -6.77 -3.70 14.18
N ASP A 214 -7.97 -3.21 13.85
CA ASP A 214 -9.24 -3.86 14.15
C ASP A 214 -9.75 -4.51 12.86
N GLN A 215 -9.83 -5.84 12.84
CA GLN A 215 -10.25 -6.60 11.65
C GLN A 215 -11.75 -6.89 11.67
N ASP A 216 -12.27 -7.30 10.51
CA ASP A 216 -13.68 -7.68 10.31
C ASP A 216 -14.67 -6.57 10.70
N VAL A 217 -14.27 -5.32 10.49
CA VAL A 217 -15.13 -4.15 10.69
C VAL A 217 -16.13 -4.07 9.53
N SER A 218 -17.41 -3.85 9.85
CA SER A 218 -18.42 -3.67 8.81
C SER A 218 -18.40 -2.25 8.28
N PHE A 219 -18.05 -2.09 7.01
CA PHE A 219 -18.15 -0.83 6.29
C PHE A 219 -19.26 -0.87 5.25
N THR A 220 -19.84 0.30 4.97
CA THR A 220 -20.74 0.54 3.85
C THR A 220 -20.04 1.45 2.83
N ASP A 221 -20.61 1.64 1.67
CA ASP A 221 -20.07 2.56 0.67
C ASP A 221 -19.97 3.99 1.20
N ALA A 222 -20.87 4.38 2.11
CA ALA A 222 -20.84 5.69 2.76
C ALA A 222 -19.54 5.95 3.56
N ASP A 223 -18.90 4.91 4.10
CA ASP A 223 -17.63 5.04 4.83
C ASP A 223 -16.47 5.50 3.94
N PHE A 224 -16.63 5.38 2.61
CA PHE A 224 -15.65 5.78 1.62
C PHE A 224 -16.11 6.98 0.80
N THR A 225 -16.86 7.87 1.43
CA THR A 225 -17.33 9.13 0.85
C THR A 225 -16.82 10.31 1.67
N PRO A 226 -16.73 11.54 1.07
CA PRO A 226 -16.26 12.72 1.80
C PRO A 226 -17.07 13.03 3.07
N ALA A 227 -18.38 12.76 3.06
CA ALA A 227 -19.28 13.07 4.19
C ALA A 227 -18.94 12.27 5.47
N GLN A 228 -18.29 11.10 5.34
CA GLN A 228 -17.91 10.24 6.47
C GLN A 228 -16.43 10.39 6.88
N THR A 229 -15.67 11.19 6.16
CA THR A 229 -14.25 11.44 6.44
C THR A 229 -14.00 12.87 6.94
N LEU A 230 -15.02 13.67 7.11
CA LEU A 230 -14.96 15.04 7.63
C LEU A 230 -15.32 15.11 9.10
#